data_bdc2c216d01d5726068cf4fe48906662
#
_entry.id   bdc2c216d01d5726068cf4fe48906662
#
_cell.length_a   1.000
_cell.length_b   1.000
_cell.length_c   1.000
_cell.angle_alpha   90.00
_cell.angle_beta   90.00
_cell.angle_gamma   90.00
#
_symmetry.space_group_name_H-M   'P 1'
#
loop_
_entity.id
_entity.type
_entity.pdbx_description
1 polymer ?
#
loop_
_entity_poly.entity_id
_entity_poly.type
_entity_poly.pdbx_seq_one_letter_code
_entity_poly.pdbx_strand_id
1 'polypeptide(L)'
;DVYKRQELQSSEWNTISYTPARRLTVQTTSAGSTAMDFRLAALDRTTAVDRSYFANVCFLGDSLTQGMQIYSSGLPEASFCAYRGANPSVVVNGTTCKRSDGGTEVPMEVLTARQPPVLYILLGTNVLNRDGDYSSFLTYYRLMLDMISQALPNTQIYVQSITPVRPEVRSSHPGLYKERLCEINNELAAIALEKNCAFLNLWEPLADDNGDLKAEYAQPDGIHIKPEGYPAWVEYLATHTVGQQTA
;
A
#
# COMPACT_ATOMS: atom_id res chain seq x y z
N ASP A 1 18.24 5.45 -18.61
CA ASP A 1 19.46 4.79 -18.18
C ASP A 1 19.67 4.70 -16.66
N VAL A 2 18.64 4.95 -15.87
CA VAL A 2 18.80 5.18 -14.44
C VAL A 2 18.31 4.01 -13.57
N TYR A 3 17.53 3.10 -14.12
CA TYR A 3 16.88 2.08 -13.30
C TYR A 3 17.19 0.68 -13.83
N LYS A 4 18.29 0.11 -13.35
CA LYS A 4 18.54 -1.33 -13.55
C LYS A 4 17.46 -2.12 -12.81
N ARG A 5 16.78 -2.98 -13.55
CA ARG A 5 15.88 -3.97 -12.98
C ARG A 5 16.66 -4.88 -12.04
N GLN A 6 16.36 -4.80 -10.76
CA GLN A 6 16.80 -5.80 -9.80
C GLN A 6 15.79 -6.94 -9.79
N GLU A 7 16.13 -8.04 -10.40
CA GLU A 7 15.33 -9.26 -10.32
C GLU A 7 15.63 -9.97 -9.01
N LEU A 8 14.65 -10.02 -8.11
CA LEU A 8 14.77 -10.80 -6.89
C LEU A 8 14.50 -12.27 -7.19
N GLN A 9 15.36 -13.14 -6.71
CA GLN A 9 15.11 -14.57 -6.65
C GLN A 9 14.31 -14.88 -5.38
N SER A 10 13.46 -15.91 -5.38
CA SER A 10 12.67 -16.28 -4.20
C SER A 10 13.54 -16.59 -2.97
N SER A 11 14.76 -17.09 -3.20
CA SER A 11 15.76 -17.33 -2.15
C SER A 11 16.32 -16.04 -1.53
N GLU A 12 16.25 -14.92 -2.23
CA GLU A 12 16.77 -13.63 -1.76
C GLU A 12 15.79 -12.92 -0.84
N TRP A 13 14.49 -13.22 -0.93
CA TRP A 13 13.47 -12.59 -0.07
C TRP A 13 13.72 -12.82 1.42
N ASN A 14 14.24 -13.98 1.79
CA ASN A 14 14.56 -14.29 3.19
C ASN A 14 15.87 -13.65 3.68
N THR A 15 16.67 -13.07 2.78
CA THR A 15 17.93 -12.41 3.12
C THR A 15 17.77 -10.89 3.26
N ILE A 16 16.66 -10.33 2.77
CA ILE A 16 16.37 -8.90 2.90
C ILE A 16 15.97 -8.63 4.35
N SER A 17 16.76 -7.82 5.02
CA SER A 17 16.52 -7.44 6.41
C SER A 17 15.86 -6.06 6.46
N TYR A 18 14.79 -5.94 7.23
CA TYR A 18 14.21 -4.66 7.61
C TYR A 18 13.90 -4.64 9.11
N THR A 19 14.02 -3.49 9.71
CA THR A 19 13.72 -3.31 11.14
C THR A 19 12.28 -2.85 11.28
N PRO A 20 11.44 -3.58 12.02
CA PRO A 20 10.08 -3.14 12.28
C PRO A 20 10.07 -1.77 12.97
N ALA A 21 9.19 -0.90 12.56
CA ALA A 21 9.01 0.39 13.22
C ALA A 21 8.70 0.20 14.70
N ARG A 22 9.34 0.99 15.57
CA ARG A 22 9.02 1.00 17.00
C ARG A 22 7.54 1.33 17.17
N ARG A 23 6.94 0.80 18.23
CA ARG A 23 5.57 1.14 18.61
C ARG A 23 5.50 2.65 18.84
N LEU A 24 4.89 3.35 17.90
CA LEU A 24 4.53 4.74 18.09
C LEU A 24 3.37 4.80 19.08
N THR A 25 3.44 5.72 20.03
CA THR A 25 2.30 6.01 20.88
C THR A 25 1.26 6.72 20.02
N VAL A 26 0.23 5.99 19.62
CA VAL A 26 -0.91 6.59 18.93
C VAL A 26 -1.80 7.19 20.01
N GLN A 27 -1.87 8.50 20.09
CA GLN A 27 -2.83 9.17 20.98
C GLN A 27 -4.22 8.98 20.40
N THR A 28 -5.08 8.34 21.17
CA THR A 28 -6.50 8.21 20.85
C THR A 28 -7.21 9.49 21.24
N THR A 29 -7.70 10.24 20.26
CA THR A 29 -8.33 11.54 20.49
C THR A 29 -9.85 11.44 20.73
N SER A 30 -10.45 10.26 20.72
CA SER A 30 -11.89 10.12 20.98
C SER A 30 -12.16 9.30 22.23
N ALA A 31 -12.82 9.92 23.17
CA ALA A 31 -13.37 9.26 24.35
C ALA A 31 -14.36 8.15 23.93
N GLY A 32 -14.05 6.89 24.26
CA GLY A 32 -14.98 5.77 24.17
C GLY A 32 -14.84 4.82 23.00
N SER A 33 -13.90 5.01 22.09
CA SER A 33 -13.54 4.03 21.04
C SER A 33 -12.28 3.29 21.46
N THR A 34 -12.32 1.95 21.48
CA THR A 34 -11.09 1.14 21.50
C THR A 34 -10.39 1.38 20.16
N ALA A 35 -9.43 2.30 20.15
CA ALA A 35 -8.74 2.63 18.92
C ALA A 35 -7.97 1.43 18.41
N MET A 36 -8.24 1.06 17.16
CA MET A 36 -7.49 0.03 16.46
C MET A 36 -6.02 0.48 16.33
N ASP A 37 -5.09 -0.38 16.66
CA ASP A 37 -3.68 -0.20 16.26
C ASP A 37 -3.47 -0.97 14.95
N PHE A 38 -3.22 -0.25 13.85
CA PHE A 38 -3.07 -0.86 12.53
C PHE A 38 -1.92 -1.87 12.48
N ARG A 39 -0.90 -1.68 13.32
CA ARG A 39 0.26 -2.58 13.39
C ARG A 39 -0.11 -3.94 13.98
N LEU A 40 -1.11 -3.98 14.89
CA LEU A 40 -1.63 -5.19 15.47
C LEU A 40 -2.71 -5.84 14.60
N ALA A 41 -3.40 -5.06 13.80
CA ALA A 41 -4.43 -5.54 12.86
C ALA A 41 -3.83 -6.16 11.60
N ALA A 42 -2.60 -5.81 11.25
CA ALA A 42 -1.90 -6.34 10.08
C ALA A 42 -1.63 -7.84 10.23
N LEU A 43 -1.54 -8.53 9.09
CA LEU A 43 -1.14 -9.94 9.07
C LEU A 43 0.23 -10.12 9.73
N ASP A 44 0.33 -11.20 10.49
CA ASP A 44 1.62 -11.66 11.03
C ASP A 44 2.49 -12.21 9.90
N ARG A 45 3.81 -12.29 10.18
CA ARG A 45 4.75 -12.88 9.25
C ARG A 45 4.39 -14.35 8.98
N THR A 46 4.35 -14.72 7.71
CA THR A 46 4.09 -16.08 7.24
C THR A 46 5.30 -16.65 6.52
N THR A 47 5.28 -17.95 6.27
CA THR A 47 6.24 -18.58 5.36
C THR A 47 6.19 -17.85 4.02
N ALA A 48 7.37 -17.56 3.47
CA ALA A 48 7.48 -16.84 2.19
C ALA A 48 6.84 -17.63 1.05
N VAL A 49 6.03 -16.96 0.25
CA VAL A 49 5.51 -17.54 -0.99
C VAL A 49 6.60 -17.54 -2.07
N ASP A 50 6.47 -18.45 -3.02
CA ASP A 50 7.30 -18.44 -4.22
C ASP A 50 6.97 -17.24 -5.09
N ARG A 51 7.93 -16.81 -5.91
CA ARG A 51 7.77 -15.69 -6.84
C ARG A 51 6.60 -15.90 -7.81
N SER A 52 6.30 -17.14 -8.19
CA SER A 52 5.18 -17.49 -9.05
C SER A 52 3.81 -17.07 -8.49
N TYR A 53 3.70 -16.87 -7.18
CA TYR A 53 2.49 -16.34 -6.54
C TYR A 53 2.07 -15.01 -7.18
N PHE A 54 3.02 -14.16 -7.52
CA PHE A 54 2.71 -12.82 -8.06
C PHE A 54 2.16 -12.83 -9.48
N ALA A 55 2.23 -13.95 -10.20
CA ALA A 55 1.54 -14.11 -11.49
C ALA A 55 0.00 -13.98 -11.36
N ASN A 56 -0.54 -14.25 -10.17
CA ASN A 56 -1.97 -14.15 -9.86
C ASN A 56 -2.36 -12.82 -9.22
N VAL A 57 -1.42 -11.90 -9.09
CA VAL A 57 -1.59 -10.64 -8.35
C VAL A 57 -1.82 -9.48 -9.30
N CYS A 58 -2.79 -8.63 -8.95
CA CYS A 58 -2.95 -7.30 -9.48
C CYS A 58 -2.70 -6.27 -8.37
N PHE A 59 -2.01 -5.20 -8.70
CA PHE A 59 -1.79 -4.06 -7.82
C PHE A 59 -2.64 -2.87 -8.29
N LEU A 60 -3.46 -2.34 -7.40
CA LEU A 60 -4.21 -1.09 -7.61
C LEU A 60 -3.57 0.01 -6.75
N GLY A 61 -3.14 1.09 -7.38
CA GLY A 61 -2.50 2.17 -6.64
C GLY A 61 -2.21 3.43 -7.45
N ASP A 62 -1.42 4.26 -6.84
CA ASP A 62 -0.95 5.53 -7.40
C ASP A 62 0.52 5.45 -7.88
N SER A 63 1.24 6.58 -7.85
CA SER A 63 2.63 6.65 -8.26
C SER A 63 3.58 5.77 -7.44
N LEU A 64 3.26 5.49 -6.17
CA LEU A 64 4.07 4.58 -5.35
C LEU A 64 4.01 3.15 -5.89
N THR A 65 2.83 2.70 -6.24
CA THR A 65 2.59 1.39 -6.87
C THR A 65 3.15 1.36 -8.30
N GLN A 66 3.02 2.46 -9.05
CA GLN A 66 3.62 2.58 -10.37
C GLN A 66 5.16 2.44 -10.31
N GLY A 67 5.78 2.95 -9.26
CA GLY A 67 7.21 2.75 -9.02
C GLY A 67 7.59 1.27 -8.88
N MET A 68 6.77 0.48 -8.22
CA MET A 68 6.96 -0.98 -8.13
C MET A 68 6.96 -1.62 -9.53
N GLN A 69 6.10 -1.17 -10.43
CA GLN A 69 6.06 -1.62 -11.82
C GLN A 69 7.30 -1.20 -12.61
N ILE A 70 7.66 0.09 -12.51
CA ILE A 70 8.71 0.71 -13.34
C ILE A 70 10.11 0.29 -12.87
N TYR A 71 10.36 0.30 -11.57
CA TYR A 71 11.67 0.01 -10.99
C TYR A 71 11.94 -1.49 -10.82
N SER A 72 11.00 -2.27 -11.28
CA SER A 72 11.11 -3.70 -11.36
C SER A 72 11.67 -4.38 -10.13
N SER A 73 10.86 -4.40 -9.17
CA SER A 73 11.03 -5.14 -7.93
C SER A 73 11.04 -6.67 -8.08
N GLY A 74 11.29 -7.20 -9.28
CA GLY A 74 11.29 -8.62 -9.55
C GLY A 74 9.90 -9.25 -9.70
N LEU A 75 8.90 -8.48 -10.13
CA LEU A 75 7.52 -8.92 -10.33
C LEU A 75 7.06 -8.78 -11.80
N PRO A 76 7.77 -9.39 -12.77
CA PRO A 76 7.45 -9.17 -14.19
C PRO A 76 6.09 -9.74 -14.60
N GLU A 77 5.56 -10.69 -13.85
CA GLU A 77 4.30 -11.38 -14.16
C GLU A 77 3.08 -10.79 -13.45
N ALA A 78 3.29 -9.89 -12.49
CA ALA A 78 2.20 -9.20 -11.83
C ALA A 78 1.51 -8.21 -12.76
N SER A 79 0.20 -8.02 -12.55
CA SER A 79 -0.58 -7.00 -13.24
C SER A 79 -0.62 -5.70 -12.43
N PHE A 80 -0.72 -4.56 -13.11
CA PHE A 80 -0.77 -3.26 -12.46
C PHE A 80 -1.93 -2.41 -12.99
N CYS A 81 -2.70 -1.85 -12.07
CA CYS A 81 -3.63 -0.74 -12.25
C CYS A 81 -3.09 0.43 -11.41
N ALA A 82 -1.98 1.02 -11.85
CA ALA A 82 -1.22 2.03 -11.12
C ALA A 82 -1.18 3.33 -11.91
N TYR A 83 -1.69 4.41 -11.30
CA TYR A 83 -1.91 5.68 -11.99
C TYR A 83 -1.43 6.83 -11.12
N ARG A 84 -0.60 7.71 -11.66
CA ARG A 84 -0.13 8.91 -10.96
C ARG A 84 -1.31 9.77 -10.51
N GLY A 85 -1.27 10.18 -9.26
CA GLY A 85 -2.30 11.05 -8.67
C GLY A 85 -3.61 10.35 -8.33
N ALA A 86 -3.73 9.04 -8.56
CA ALA A 86 -4.94 8.31 -8.25
C ALA A 86 -5.26 8.30 -6.74
N ASN A 87 -6.54 8.20 -6.45
CA ASN A 87 -7.10 8.12 -5.11
C ASN A 87 -8.41 7.32 -5.15
N PRO A 88 -9.02 6.99 -4.01
CA PRO A 88 -10.25 6.20 -4.01
C PRO A 88 -11.40 6.81 -4.81
N SER A 89 -11.55 8.13 -4.83
CA SER A 89 -12.64 8.78 -5.58
C SER A 89 -12.51 8.59 -7.08
N VAL A 90 -11.30 8.54 -7.60
CA VAL A 90 -11.02 8.27 -9.02
C VAL A 90 -11.55 6.88 -9.42
N VAL A 91 -11.35 5.90 -8.57
CA VAL A 91 -11.85 4.54 -8.79
C VAL A 91 -13.38 4.49 -8.73
N VAL A 92 -13.96 5.06 -7.67
CA VAL A 92 -15.42 5.09 -7.45
C VAL A 92 -16.14 5.81 -8.59
N ASN A 93 -15.61 6.94 -9.05
CA ASN A 93 -16.25 7.80 -10.05
C ASN A 93 -16.02 7.32 -11.49
N GLY A 94 -15.28 6.22 -11.70
CA GLY A 94 -15.01 5.71 -13.05
C GLY A 94 -14.19 6.67 -13.91
N THR A 95 -13.29 7.41 -13.30
CA THR A 95 -12.42 8.36 -14.00
C THR A 95 -11.45 7.62 -14.91
N THR A 96 -11.28 8.11 -16.13
CA THR A 96 -10.24 7.60 -17.03
C THR A 96 -8.87 8.00 -16.53
N CYS A 97 -8.00 7.02 -16.37
CA CYS A 97 -6.65 7.18 -15.83
C CYS A 97 -5.58 6.90 -16.88
N LYS A 98 -4.45 7.60 -16.77
CA LYS A 98 -3.31 7.42 -17.66
C LYS A 98 -2.34 6.38 -17.09
N ARG A 99 -2.03 5.35 -17.89
CA ARG A 99 -1.01 4.34 -17.58
C ARG A 99 0.40 4.90 -17.74
N SER A 100 1.38 4.16 -17.22
CA SER A 100 2.82 4.49 -17.38
C SER A 100 3.28 4.46 -18.84
N ASP A 101 2.63 3.68 -19.70
CA ASP A 101 2.94 3.60 -21.14
C ASP A 101 2.26 4.69 -21.98
N GLY A 102 1.47 5.58 -21.34
CA GLY A 102 0.75 6.66 -21.99
C GLY A 102 -0.66 6.32 -22.46
N GLY A 103 -1.07 5.05 -22.44
CA GLY A 103 -2.45 4.64 -22.69
C GLY A 103 -3.40 5.06 -21.56
N THR A 104 -4.68 5.01 -21.82
CA THR A 104 -5.72 5.36 -20.85
C THR A 104 -6.68 4.20 -20.62
N GLU A 105 -7.19 4.11 -19.40
CA GLU A 105 -8.15 3.08 -19.00
C GLU A 105 -8.96 3.50 -17.77
N VAL A 106 -10.08 2.86 -17.54
CA VAL A 106 -10.91 3.03 -16.35
C VAL A 106 -10.59 1.88 -15.38
N PRO A 107 -10.10 2.15 -14.17
CA PRO A 107 -9.64 1.10 -13.25
C PRO A 107 -10.63 -0.03 -13.02
N MET A 108 -11.90 0.29 -12.73
CA MET A 108 -12.91 -0.74 -12.47
C MET A 108 -13.23 -1.61 -13.68
N GLU A 109 -13.18 -1.06 -14.90
CA GLU A 109 -13.37 -1.85 -16.12
C GLU A 109 -12.23 -2.86 -16.29
N VAL A 110 -11.00 -2.44 -16.05
CA VAL A 110 -9.82 -3.32 -16.13
C VAL A 110 -9.90 -4.43 -15.08
N LEU A 111 -10.18 -4.09 -13.83
CA LEU A 111 -10.29 -5.07 -12.75
C LEU A 111 -11.42 -6.07 -13.00
N THR A 112 -12.57 -5.61 -13.44
CA THR A 112 -13.74 -6.46 -13.75
C THR A 112 -13.41 -7.43 -14.90
N ALA A 113 -12.71 -6.98 -15.92
CA ALA A 113 -12.31 -7.82 -17.04
C ALA A 113 -11.24 -8.86 -16.65
N ARG A 114 -10.29 -8.46 -15.79
CA ARG A 114 -9.20 -9.36 -15.38
C ARG A 114 -9.60 -10.41 -14.35
N GLN A 115 -10.52 -10.07 -13.45
CA GLN A 115 -10.88 -10.94 -12.32
C GLN A 115 -9.66 -11.55 -11.62
N PRO A 116 -8.70 -10.73 -11.12
CA PRO A 116 -7.48 -11.24 -10.53
C PRO A 116 -7.80 -12.08 -9.28
N PRO A 117 -7.13 -13.22 -9.05
CA PRO A 117 -7.28 -13.97 -7.81
C PRO A 117 -6.89 -13.19 -6.56
N VAL A 118 -5.92 -12.29 -6.69
CA VAL A 118 -5.38 -11.48 -5.59
C VAL A 118 -5.24 -10.02 -6.02
N LEU A 119 -5.68 -9.11 -5.17
CA LEU A 119 -5.58 -7.66 -5.38
C LEU A 119 -4.97 -6.98 -4.17
N TYR A 120 -3.87 -6.26 -4.38
CA TYR A 120 -3.28 -5.35 -3.38
C TYR A 120 -3.65 -3.92 -3.70
N ILE A 121 -4.15 -3.18 -2.70
CA ILE A 121 -4.59 -1.78 -2.86
C ILE A 121 -3.70 -0.87 -2.00
N LEU A 122 -3.17 0.19 -2.61
CA LEU A 122 -2.51 1.29 -1.91
C LEU A 122 -2.94 2.62 -2.56
N LEU A 123 -3.83 3.33 -1.89
CA LEU A 123 -4.35 4.64 -2.34
C LEU A 123 -4.58 5.56 -1.14
N GLY A 124 -4.24 6.84 -1.27
CA GLY A 124 -4.57 7.84 -0.27
C GLY A 124 -3.61 9.01 -0.18
N THR A 125 -2.32 8.82 -0.36
CA THR A 125 -1.31 9.88 -0.19
C THR A 125 -1.65 11.17 -0.94
N ASN A 126 -2.20 11.06 -2.15
CA ASN A 126 -2.52 12.22 -3.00
C ASN A 126 -3.66 13.10 -2.48
N VAL A 127 -4.50 12.60 -1.59
CA VAL A 127 -5.63 13.35 -1.03
C VAL A 127 -5.47 13.66 0.46
N LEU A 128 -4.41 13.15 1.08
CA LEU A 128 -4.10 13.35 2.50
C LEU A 128 -3.07 14.45 2.75
N ASN A 129 -2.64 15.13 1.71
CA ASN A 129 -1.57 16.15 1.75
C ASN A 129 -1.97 17.45 2.48
N ARG A 130 -3.26 17.68 2.69
CA ARG A 130 -3.78 18.79 3.50
C ARG A 130 -4.13 18.31 4.90
N ASP A 131 -3.82 19.11 5.89
CA ASP A 131 -4.21 18.83 7.27
C ASP A 131 -5.74 19.01 7.46
N GLY A 132 -6.27 18.46 8.55
CA GLY A 132 -7.67 18.56 8.91
C GLY A 132 -8.47 17.30 8.64
N ASP A 133 -9.75 17.47 8.33
CA ASP A 133 -10.73 16.38 8.17
C ASP A 133 -10.39 15.48 6.98
N TYR A 134 -10.42 14.17 7.21
CA TYR A 134 -10.22 13.14 6.19
C TYR A 134 -11.43 12.19 6.05
N SER A 135 -12.60 12.58 6.55
CA SER A 135 -13.80 11.74 6.52
C SER A 135 -14.25 11.40 5.09
N SER A 136 -14.11 12.35 4.16
CA SER A 136 -14.40 12.11 2.74
C SER A 136 -13.52 11.02 2.13
N PHE A 137 -12.23 11.01 2.47
CA PHE A 137 -11.31 9.95 2.05
C PHE A 137 -11.78 8.57 2.55
N LEU A 138 -12.18 8.45 3.81
CA LEU A 138 -12.66 7.20 4.37
C LEU A 138 -13.98 6.76 3.73
N THR A 139 -14.89 7.69 3.45
CA THR A 139 -16.15 7.42 2.75
C THR A 139 -15.89 6.84 1.36
N TYR A 140 -15.02 7.45 0.58
CA TYR A 140 -14.66 6.95 -0.75
C TYR A 140 -13.90 5.62 -0.69
N TYR A 141 -13.07 5.43 0.32
CA TYR A 141 -12.37 4.16 0.50
C TYR A 141 -13.36 3.00 0.75
N ARG A 142 -14.37 3.20 1.61
CA ARG A 142 -15.45 2.23 1.84
C ARG A 142 -16.24 1.93 0.58
N LEU A 143 -16.65 2.96 -0.16
CA LEU A 143 -17.36 2.81 -1.42
C LEU A 143 -16.53 2.04 -2.45
N MET A 144 -15.25 2.35 -2.55
CA MET A 144 -14.33 1.65 -3.45
C MET A 144 -14.24 0.16 -3.11
N LEU A 145 -14.06 -0.19 -1.85
CA LEU A 145 -14.01 -1.60 -1.43
C LEU A 145 -15.33 -2.33 -1.70
N ASP A 146 -16.47 -1.69 -1.48
CA ASP A 146 -17.77 -2.26 -1.78
C ASP A 146 -17.93 -2.53 -3.28
N MET A 147 -17.57 -1.58 -4.13
CA MET A 147 -17.60 -1.73 -5.59
C MET A 147 -16.68 -2.86 -6.06
N ILE A 148 -15.46 -2.89 -5.56
CA ILE A 148 -14.47 -3.93 -5.91
C ILE A 148 -14.96 -5.31 -5.46
N SER A 149 -15.41 -5.45 -4.23
CA SER A 149 -15.91 -6.73 -3.70
C SER A 149 -17.11 -7.26 -4.48
N GLN A 150 -17.98 -6.35 -4.93
CA GLN A 150 -19.14 -6.73 -5.74
C GLN A 150 -18.73 -7.18 -7.15
N ALA A 151 -17.79 -6.46 -7.77
CA ALA A 151 -17.32 -6.77 -9.13
C ALA A 151 -16.36 -7.95 -9.17
N LEU A 152 -15.63 -8.20 -8.10
CA LEU A 152 -14.59 -9.23 -7.97
C LEU A 152 -14.89 -10.16 -6.77
N PRO A 153 -15.96 -10.95 -6.82
CA PRO A 153 -16.43 -11.68 -5.63
C PRO A 153 -15.49 -12.79 -5.17
N ASN A 154 -14.59 -13.25 -6.02
CA ASN A 154 -13.64 -14.33 -5.71
C ASN A 154 -12.20 -13.84 -5.50
N THR A 155 -11.98 -12.53 -5.42
CA THR A 155 -10.67 -11.94 -5.25
C THR A 155 -10.32 -11.80 -3.77
N GLN A 156 -9.14 -12.27 -3.37
CA GLN A 156 -8.57 -11.93 -2.07
C GLN A 156 -8.02 -10.50 -2.13
N ILE A 157 -8.59 -9.62 -1.31
CA ILE A 157 -8.18 -8.21 -1.26
C ILE A 157 -7.26 -7.97 -0.07
N TYR A 158 -6.14 -7.30 -0.32
CA TYR A 158 -5.22 -6.79 0.68
C TYR A 158 -5.26 -5.25 0.66
N VAL A 159 -5.63 -4.65 1.78
CA VAL A 159 -5.51 -3.21 2.00
C VAL A 159 -4.15 -2.94 2.62
N GLN A 160 -3.33 -2.14 1.96
CA GLN A 160 -2.03 -1.72 2.47
C GLN A 160 -2.14 -0.39 3.21
N SER A 161 -1.45 -0.24 4.34
CA SER A 161 -1.36 1.02 5.07
C SER A 161 -0.80 2.12 4.18
N ILE A 162 -1.20 3.37 4.42
CA ILE A 162 -0.51 4.54 3.86
C ILE A 162 0.94 4.49 4.32
N THR A 163 1.86 4.75 3.39
CA THR A 163 3.31 4.66 3.63
C THR A 163 3.82 5.74 4.58
N PRO A 164 4.89 5.48 5.33
CA PRO A 164 5.57 6.53 6.07
C PRO A 164 6.19 7.56 5.12
N VAL A 165 6.45 8.76 5.61
CA VAL A 165 7.09 9.86 4.89
C VAL A 165 8.27 10.38 5.70
N ARG A 166 9.14 11.18 5.07
CA ARG A 166 10.19 11.92 5.79
C ARG A 166 9.57 13.06 6.62
N PRO A 167 10.10 13.39 7.80
CA PRO A 167 9.52 14.40 8.68
C PRO A 167 9.46 15.80 8.05
N GLU A 168 10.39 16.15 7.18
CA GLU A 168 10.44 17.45 6.48
C GLU A 168 9.29 17.67 5.49
N VAL A 169 8.61 16.60 5.06
CA VAL A 169 7.48 16.65 4.14
C VAL A 169 6.34 17.52 4.65
N ARG A 170 6.14 17.56 5.97
CA ARG A 170 5.07 18.35 6.60
C ARG A 170 5.11 19.83 6.24
N SER A 171 6.29 20.37 5.95
CA SER A 171 6.44 21.78 5.58
C SER A 171 5.79 22.14 4.25
N SER A 172 5.77 21.19 3.30
CA SER A 172 5.19 21.36 1.97
C SER A 172 3.83 20.66 1.82
N HIS A 173 3.60 19.61 2.59
CA HIS A 173 2.39 18.79 2.60
C HIS A 173 1.88 18.65 4.04
N PRO A 174 1.16 19.66 4.57
CA PRO A 174 0.83 19.76 5.99
C PRO A 174 0.06 18.56 6.57
N GLY A 175 -0.62 17.78 5.75
CA GLY A 175 -1.34 16.59 6.18
C GLY A 175 -0.50 15.32 6.25
N LEU A 176 0.70 15.32 5.70
CA LEU A 176 1.58 14.15 5.66
C LEU A 176 2.59 14.21 6.80
N TYR A 177 2.18 13.70 7.96
CA TYR A 177 3.03 13.52 9.12
C TYR A 177 2.62 12.27 9.90
N LYS A 178 3.56 11.67 10.59
CA LYS A 178 3.43 10.31 11.12
C LYS A 178 2.27 10.11 12.07
N GLU A 179 2.00 11.07 12.96
CA GLU A 179 0.90 10.94 13.93
C GLU A 179 -0.46 10.87 13.24
N ARG A 180 -0.69 11.74 12.26
CA ARG A 180 -1.93 11.74 11.47
C ARG A 180 -2.03 10.50 10.57
N LEU A 181 -0.94 10.12 9.93
CA LEU A 181 -0.92 8.93 9.06
C LEU A 181 -1.16 7.65 9.88
N CYS A 182 -0.65 7.54 11.10
CA CYS A 182 -0.96 6.43 12.00
C CYS A 182 -2.44 6.39 12.37
N GLU A 183 -3.04 7.54 12.68
CA GLU A 183 -4.47 7.65 12.96
C GLU A 183 -5.32 7.21 11.77
N ILE A 184 -4.98 7.67 10.57
CA ILE A 184 -5.65 7.28 9.32
C ILE A 184 -5.47 5.78 9.06
N ASN A 185 -4.28 5.24 9.27
CA ASN A 185 -4.02 3.82 9.10
C ASN A 185 -4.82 2.96 10.09
N ASN A 186 -5.07 3.44 11.31
CA ASN A 186 -5.97 2.76 12.25
C ASN A 186 -7.38 2.66 11.68
N GLU A 187 -7.89 3.74 11.07
CA GLU A 187 -9.20 3.74 10.42
C GLU A 187 -9.24 2.81 9.20
N LEU A 188 -8.19 2.81 8.38
CA LEU A 188 -8.09 1.90 7.22
C LEU A 188 -8.05 0.43 7.65
N ALA A 189 -7.34 0.11 8.73
CA ALA A 189 -7.31 -1.25 9.27
C ALA A 189 -8.71 -1.69 9.73
N ALA A 190 -9.44 -0.82 10.41
CA ALA A 190 -10.82 -1.08 10.83
C ALA A 190 -11.73 -1.32 9.63
N ILE A 191 -11.62 -0.49 8.59
CA ILE A 191 -12.38 -0.64 7.33
C ILE A 191 -12.05 -1.97 6.64
N ALA A 192 -10.78 -2.32 6.54
CA ALA A 192 -10.34 -3.58 5.93
C ALA A 192 -10.98 -4.78 6.63
N LEU A 193 -10.96 -4.82 7.96
CA LEU A 193 -11.56 -5.90 8.74
C LEU A 193 -13.08 -5.93 8.58
N GLU A 194 -13.74 -4.77 8.60
CA GLU A 194 -15.19 -4.65 8.36
C GLU A 194 -15.61 -5.22 6.99
N LYS A 195 -14.77 -5.04 5.97
CA LYS A 195 -15.01 -5.48 4.59
C LYS A 195 -14.42 -6.86 4.27
N ASN A 196 -13.98 -7.61 5.27
CA ASN A 196 -13.34 -8.93 5.12
C ASN A 196 -12.11 -8.92 4.20
N CYS A 197 -11.36 -7.82 4.23
CA CYS A 197 -10.07 -7.70 3.55
C CYS A 197 -8.93 -7.99 4.53
N ALA A 198 -7.82 -8.52 4.04
CA ALA A 198 -6.58 -8.55 4.80
C ALA A 198 -5.97 -7.15 4.87
N PHE A 199 -5.26 -6.87 5.95
CA PHE A 199 -4.57 -5.59 6.13
C PHE A 199 -3.07 -5.82 6.27
N LEU A 200 -2.26 -4.92 5.69
CA LEU A 200 -0.81 -4.99 5.69
C LEU A 200 -0.21 -3.67 6.22
N ASN A 201 0.82 -3.81 7.04
CA ASN A 201 1.55 -2.71 7.65
C ASN A 201 2.84 -2.42 6.86
N LEU A 202 2.81 -1.50 5.91
CA LEU A 202 3.99 -1.12 5.12
C LEU A 202 5.03 -0.32 5.91
N TRP A 203 4.72 0.09 7.14
CA TRP A 203 5.70 0.74 8.02
C TRP A 203 6.74 -0.25 8.51
N GLU A 204 6.39 -1.52 8.61
CA GLU A 204 7.34 -2.55 9.01
C GLU A 204 8.55 -2.63 8.08
N PRO A 205 8.40 -2.74 6.75
CA PRO A 205 9.55 -2.76 5.83
C PRO A 205 10.13 -1.38 5.51
N LEU A 206 9.36 -0.28 5.64
CA LEU A 206 9.73 1.01 5.07
C LEU A 206 10.10 2.07 6.11
N ALA A 207 9.65 1.96 7.35
CA ALA A 207 9.91 2.95 8.38
C ALA A 207 11.18 2.65 9.17
N ASP A 208 11.85 3.74 9.60
CA ASP A 208 12.94 3.66 10.58
C ASP A 208 12.39 3.55 12.02
N ASP A 209 13.28 3.51 13.00
CA ASP A 209 12.92 3.40 14.41
C ASP A 209 12.10 4.58 14.94
N ASN A 210 12.12 5.71 14.26
CA ASN A 210 11.33 6.89 14.62
C ASN A 210 9.94 6.89 13.97
N GLY A 211 9.64 5.92 13.08
CA GLY A 211 8.42 5.89 12.31
C GLY A 211 8.43 6.80 11.09
N ASP A 212 9.58 7.25 10.66
CA ASP A 212 9.77 8.00 9.43
C ASP A 212 10.17 7.06 8.29
N LEU A 213 9.83 7.40 7.05
CA LEU A 213 10.35 6.67 5.89
C LEU A 213 11.88 6.64 5.97
N LYS A 214 12.47 5.45 5.83
CA LYS A 214 13.92 5.30 5.84
C LYS A 214 14.57 6.25 4.85
N ALA A 215 15.56 7.01 5.30
CA ALA A 215 16.23 8.02 4.48
C ALA A 215 16.84 7.41 3.20
N GLU A 216 17.40 6.21 3.30
CA GLU A 216 17.96 5.47 2.17
C GLU A 216 16.92 5.03 1.13
N TYR A 217 15.62 4.99 1.51
CA TYR A 217 14.53 4.63 0.61
C TYR A 217 13.77 5.83 0.05
N ALA A 218 14.03 7.03 0.59
CA ALA A 218 13.29 8.22 0.24
C ALA A 218 13.86 8.95 -0.98
N GLN A 219 13.01 9.29 -1.94
CA GLN A 219 13.32 10.28 -2.96
C GLN A 219 13.50 11.66 -2.32
N PRO A 220 14.06 12.66 -3.02
CA PRO A 220 14.25 14.00 -2.48
C PRO A 220 12.97 14.67 -1.95
N ASP A 221 11.80 14.31 -2.47
CA ASP A 221 10.51 14.83 -1.98
C ASP A 221 10.08 14.25 -0.62
N GLY A 222 10.78 13.21 -0.15
CA GLY A 222 10.49 12.55 1.12
C GLY A 222 9.22 11.69 1.14
N ILE A 223 8.55 11.54 0.00
CA ILE A 223 7.29 10.78 -0.17
C ILE A 223 7.51 9.55 -1.03
N HIS A 224 8.05 9.72 -2.23
CA HIS A 224 8.29 8.66 -3.18
C HIS A 224 9.47 7.78 -2.77
N ILE A 225 9.41 6.52 -3.17
CA ILE A 225 10.35 5.48 -2.77
C ILE A 225 11.36 5.28 -3.90
N LYS A 226 12.64 5.24 -3.52
CA LYS A 226 13.72 4.90 -4.44
C LYS A 226 13.65 3.43 -4.86
N PRO A 227 14.28 3.06 -6.00
CA PRO A 227 14.39 1.66 -6.40
C PRO A 227 14.86 0.73 -5.28
N GLU A 228 15.75 1.17 -4.43
CA GLU A 228 16.33 0.41 -3.30
C GLU A 228 15.33 0.03 -2.21
N GLY A 229 14.21 0.76 -2.12
CA GLY A 229 13.16 0.48 -1.13
C GLY A 229 12.17 -0.61 -1.57
N TYR A 230 12.03 -0.84 -2.87
CA TYR A 230 11.05 -1.80 -3.38
C TYR A 230 11.36 -3.26 -3.03
N PRO A 231 12.62 -3.73 -3.01
CA PRO A 231 12.92 -5.09 -2.57
C PRO A 231 12.43 -5.41 -1.16
N ALA A 232 12.57 -4.48 -0.21
CA ALA A 232 12.05 -4.66 1.14
C ALA A 232 10.51 -4.73 1.17
N TRP A 233 9.84 -3.91 0.38
CA TRP A 233 8.37 -3.95 0.23
C TRP A 233 7.91 -5.29 -0.37
N VAL A 234 8.51 -5.74 -1.46
CA VAL A 234 8.17 -7.03 -2.10
C VAL A 234 8.42 -8.21 -1.16
N GLU A 235 9.52 -8.21 -0.43
CA GLU A 235 9.81 -9.25 0.57
C GLU A 235 8.73 -9.27 1.67
N TYR A 236 8.31 -8.10 2.13
CA TYR A 236 7.22 -8.01 3.09
C TYR A 236 5.92 -8.63 2.53
N LEU A 237 5.56 -8.32 1.30
CA LEU A 237 4.37 -8.92 0.66
C LEU A 237 4.50 -10.44 0.53
N ALA A 238 5.67 -10.94 0.17
CA ALA A 238 5.93 -12.37 0.01
C ALA A 238 5.83 -13.15 1.34
N THR A 239 6.03 -12.48 2.47
CA THR A 239 6.06 -13.08 3.81
C THR A 239 4.85 -12.73 4.67
N HIS A 240 3.82 -12.14 4.09
CA HIS A 240 2.59 -11.76 4.80
C HIS A 240 1.39 -12.06 3.92
N THR A 241 1.05 -13.35 3.77
CA THR A 241 -0.02 -13.81 2.89
C THR A 241 -1.07 -14.63 3.61
N VAL A 242 -2.32 -14.47 3.20
CA VAL A 242 -3.45 -15.26 3.70
C VAL A 242 -3.29 -16.71 3.23
N GLY A 243 -3.63 -17.65 4.12
CA GLY A 243 -3.59 -19.09 3.81
C GLY A 243 -2.21 -19.74 3.94
N GLN A 244 -1.18 -19.00 4.33
CA GLN A 244 0.14 -19.53 4.66
C GLN A 244 0.29 -19.74 6.18
N GLN A 245 1.20 -20.62 6.58
CA GLN A 245 1.50 -20.81 8.00
C GLN A 245 2.26 -19.59 8.55
N THR A 246 1.94 -19.19 9.77
CA THR A 246 2.73 -18.20 10.50
C THR A 246 4.15 -18.68 10.70
N ALA A 247 5.11 -17.80 10.50
CA ALA A 247 6.55 -18.09 10.59
C ALA A 247 7.03 -18.07 12.04
#